data_c98664cfbfa024a89606d25df5d9df2e
#
_entry.id   c98664cfbfa024a89606d25df5d9df2e
#
_cell.length_a   1.000
_cell.length_b   1.000
_cell.length_c   1.000
_cell.angle_alpha   90.00
_cell.angle_beta   90.00
_cell.angle_gamma   90.00
#
_symmetry.space_group_name_H-M   'P 1'
#
loop_
_entity.id
_entity.type
_entity.pdbx_description
1 polymer ?
#
loop_
_entity_poly.entity_id
_entity_poly.type
_entity_poly.pdbx_seq_one_letter_code
_entity_poly.pdbx_strand_id
1 'polypeptide(L)'
;MTTKTKTKTYDKDIHYTLPADANVWELVEQAKEKFYKDPNVIGVGVGPKRRDQEDAAHDEIALIVYVKEKLPLEDVRPEYVVAREFEGMGTDVFAPLSPDAPVDALGVIGAHDHSTDMSFIDWPRLHAQWQAEAGGEIAWHGKVQDRGDICMIEDDGTLIQRVGGQQTVDWVRAYKLFRTTHPDIYDFVTFITDTDNGMPPQGGSSWYRFVFNDIKGIGFGDFNQRPAYASNTLQGIMFLNQGHFGAWRYVMLQEQGHRWGSFARYRDTSGGPIQNDHLLGGWGHWTLNFDDDKSPMDYDIYDWVSDNGEFLRMSLGSSERTYCNLDLYLMGLLDRKEVGDFYLLSNPTVVSGNRYSATSKILNVQNIEWAEGARAPDAANSPKMIKTAFVVLTGDMDKVHDLVDRVDDLRRQFERDYHDATKMLGRVDTTLGPARTQTETQFRTVSVAIPNGTGKRSFNRTVTFDGPVRRAGVALNGFNLDYTNSDHHINVIEADTDVLSVNGYSVTIRVECQYADKNFDDPYSGYVTALVIADVG
;
A
#
# COMPACT_ATOMS: atom_id res chain seq x y z
N MET A 1 -44.71 17.15 -32.88
CA MET A 1 -44.90 17.10 -31.43
C MET A 1 -43.50 17.05 -30.82
N THR A 2 -43.03 18.16 -30.31
CA THR A 2 -41.67 18.35 -29.77
C THR A 2 -41.74 17.97 -28.30
N THR A 3 -41.14 16.85 -27.94
CA THR A 3 -40.98 16.43 -26.55
C THR A 3 -39.98 17.36 -25.87
N LYS A 4 -40.45 18.20 -24.97
CA LYS A 4 -39.61 19.00 -24.08
C LYS A 4 -39.00 18.09 -23.00
N THR A 5 -37.73 17.80 -23.14
CA THR A 5 -36.90 17.24 -22.06
C THR A 5 -36.88 18.25 -20.91
N LYS A 6 -37.47 17.90 -19.79
CA LYS A 6 -37.33 18.69 -18.54
C LYS A 6 -35.92 18.44 -17.98
N THR A 7 -35.02 19.38 -18.20
CA THR A 7 -33.79 19.44 -17.46
C THR A 7 -34.10 19.72 -15.99
N LYS A 8 -33.88 18.75 -15.11
CA LYS A 8 -33.89 18.96 -13.67
C LYS A 8 -32.65 19.79 -13.31
N THR A 9 -32.82 21.07 -13.00
CA THR A 9 -31.80 21.87 -12.34
C THR A 9 -31.63 21.37 -10.91
N TYR A 10 -30.49 20.78 -10.62
CA TYR A 10 -30.07 20.48 -9.26
C TYR A 10 -29.56 21.79 -8.63
N ASP A 11 -29.94 21.96 -7.35
CA ASP A 11 -29.48 23.09 -6.54
C ASP A 11 -27.95 22.92 -6.34
N LYS A 12 -27.15 23.86 -6.87
CA LYS A 12 -25.70 23.77 -6.92
C LYS A 12 -25.04 24.11 -5.57
N ASP A 13 -25.82 24.49 -4.55
CA ASP A 13 -25.31 25.10 -3.33
C ASP A 13 -25.42 24.19 -2.07
N ILE A 14 -25.72 22.90 -2.24
CA ILE A 14 -25.73 21.98 -1.10
C ILE A 14 -24.36 21.30 -0.99
N HIS A 15 -23.50 21.90 -0.16
CA HIS A 15 -22.27 21.27 0.30
C HIS A 15 -22.61 20.34 1.47
N TYR A 16 -22.53 19.02 1.25
CA TYR A 16 -22.63 18.05 2.33
C TYR A 16 -21.24 17.91 2.98
N THR A 17 -21.07 18.58 4.10
CA THR A 17 -19.96 18.30 5.02
C THR A 17 -20.36 17.16 5.93
N LEU A 18 -19.38 16.32 6.31
CA LEU A 18 -19.60 15.37 7.41
C LEU A 18 -20.10 16.13 8.63
N PRO A 19 -21.16 15.65 9.35
CA PRO A 19 -21.53 16.23 10.62
C PRO A 19 -20.30 16.31 11.50
N ALA A 20 -20.04 17.47 12.10
CA ALA A 20 -18.81 17.77 12.86
C ALA A 20 -18.52 16.76 13.99
N ASP A 21 -19.53 16.03 14.43
CA ASP A 21 -19.48 15.07 15.54
C ASP A 21 -19.64 13.61 15.10
N ALA A 22 -19.82 13.33 13.80
CA ALA A 22 -20.10 11.98 13.35
C ALA A 22 -18.79 11.15 13.26
N ASN A 23 -18.76 10.06 13.99
CA ASN A 23 -17.88 8.96 13.68
C ASN A 23 -18.34 8.35 12.36
N VAL A 24 -17.62 8.62 11.27
CA VAL A 24 -17.98 8.18 9.89
C VAL A 24 -18.25 6.67 9.84
N TRP A 25 -17.51 5.91 10.62
CA TRP A 25 -17.63 4.46 10.63
C TRP A 25 -18.83 3.96 11.43
N GLU A 26 -19.20 4.67 12.49
CA GLU A 26 -20.46 4.40 13.19
C GLU A 26 -21.65 4.67 12.26
N LEU A 27 -21.57 5.73 11.46
CA LEU A 27 -22.56 6.04 10.44
C LEU A 27 -22.64 4.94 9.37
N VAL A 28 -21.50 4.40 8.93
CA VAL A 28 -21.45 3.28 7.97
C VAL A 28 -22.06 2.03 8.59
N GLU A 29 -21.81 1.69 9.84
CA GLU A 29 -22.44 0.53 10.50
C GLU A 29 -23.95 0.71 10.65
N GLN A 30 -24.44 1.88 11.05
CA GLN A 30 -25.87 2.20 11.09
C GLN A 30 -26.51 2.10 9.70
N ALA A 31 -25.81 2.56 8.67
CA ALA A 31 -26.25 2.47 7.30
C ALA A 31 -26.32 1.01 6.80
N LYS A 32 -25.34 0.16 7.18
CA LYS A 32 -25.39 -1.28 6.90
C LYS A 32 -26.63 -1.93 7.53
N GLU A 33 -26.94 -1.64 8.81
CA GLU A 33 -28.15 -2.16 9.46
C GLU A 33 -29.43 -1.79 8.73
N LYS A 34 -29.48 -0.60 8.12
CA LYS A 34 -30.63 -0.15 7.34
C LYS A 34 -30.67 -0.73 5.94
N PHE A 35 -29.60 -0.56 5.18
CA PHE A 35 -29.61 -0.82 3.74
C PHE A 35 -29.40 -2.30 3.40
N TYR A 36 -28.76 -3.11 4.24
CA TYR A 36 -28.61 -4.55 4.03
C TYR A 36 -29.91 -5.36 4.13
N LYS A 37 -31.03 -4.71 4.45
CA LYS A 37 -32.36 -5.31 4.32
C LYS A 37 -32.74 -5.52 2.86
N ASP A 38 -32.18 -4.73 1.95
CA ASP A 38 -32.30 -4.94 0.51
C ASP A 38 -31.25 -5.98 0.04
N PRO A 39 -31.69 -7.11 -0.54
CA PRO A 39 -30.79 -8.13 -1.07
C PRO A 39 -29.95 -7.64 -2.29
N ASN A 40 -30.33 -6.52 -2.90
CA ASN A 40 -29.58 -5.89 -3.97
C ASN A 40 -28.36 -5.12 -3.46
N VAL A 41 -28.34 -4.71 -2.17
CA VAL A 41 -27.20 -3.99 -1.58
C VAL A 41 -26.09 -4.97 -1.22
N ILE A 42 -24.88 -4.73 -1.74
CA ILE A 42 -23.70 -5.57 -1.57
C ILE A 42 -22.59 -4.92 -0.74
N GLY A 43 -22.70 -3.62 -0.51
CA GLY A 43 -21.74 -2.88 0.32
C GLY A 43 -22.27 -1.52 0.72
N VAL A 44 -21.68 -0.95 1.76
CA VAL A 44 -21.90 0.43 2.21
C VAL A 44 -20.54 1.01 2.60
N GLY A 45 -20.22 2.18 2.09
CA GLY A 45 -18.97 2.87 2.37
C GLY A 45 -19.14 4.37 2.31
N VAL A 46 -18.03 5.10 2.40
CA VAL A 46 -17.99 6.56 2.27
C VAL A 46 -17.01 6.93 1.17
N GLY A 47 -17.38 7.87 0.33
CA GLY A 47 -16.55 8.30 -0.78
C GLY A 47 -17.07 9.58 -1.45
N PRO A 48 -16.37 10.09 -2.47
CA PRO A 48 -16.82 11.23 -3.24
C PRO A 48 -18.16 10.92 -3.93
N LYS A 49 -19.08 11.86 -3.80
CA LYS A 49 -20.39 11.76 -4.47
C LYS A 49 -20.20 11.96 -5.97
N ARG A 50 -20.71 11.02 -6.76
CA ARG A 50 -20.65 11.11 -8.21
C ARG A 50 -21.86 11.89 -8.73
N ARG A 51 -21.60 12.87 -9.57
CA ARG A 51 -22.61 13.51 -10.40
C ARG A 51 -22.50 12.93 -11.81
N ASP A 52 -23.63 12.55 -12.39
CA ASP A 52 -23.70 11.97 -13.73
C ASP A 52 -22.73 12.67 -14.72
N GLN A 53 -21.70 11.97 -15.16
CA GLN A 53 -20.85 12.17 -16.34
C GLN A 53 -20.11 13.51 -16.56
N GLU A 54 -20.18 14.48 -15.69
CA GLU A 54 -19.34 15.68 -15.76
C GLU A 54 -18.53 15.80 -14.48
N ASP A 55 -17.25 16.19 -14.63
CA ASP A 55 -16.24 16.37 -13.58
C ASP A 55 -16.84 16.72 -12.22
N ALA A 56 -16.97 15.70 -11.37
CA ALA A 56 -17.42 15.91 -10.01
C ALA A 56 -16.41 16.84 -9.32
N ALA A 57 -16.88 17.96 -8.79
CA ALA A 57 -16.10 18.68 -7.81
C ALA A 57 -15.77 17.69 -6.70
N HIS A 58 -14.47 17.45 -6.48
CA HIS A 58 -13.95 16.45 -5.53
C HIS A 58 -14.27 16.73 -4.05
N ASP A 59 -15.18 17.67 -3.78
CA ASP A 59 -15.38 18.29 -2.48
C ASP A 59 -16.57 17.73 -1.70
N GLU A 60 -17.41 16.86 -2.30
CA GLU A 60 -18.59 16.34 -1.64
C GLU A 60 -18.42 14.86 -1.27
N ILE A 61 -18.21 14.57 0.01
CA ILE A 61 -18.18 13.21 0.53
C ILE A 61 -19.60 12.74 0.82
N ALA A 62 -19.95 11.52 0.41
CA ALA A 62 -21.24 10.91 0.60
C ALA A 62 -21.14 9.48 1.15
N LEU A 63 -22.22 9.02 1.75
CA LEU A 63 -22.42 7.62 2.05
C LEU A 63 -22.78 6.89 0.73
N ILE A 64 -21.96 5.97 0.31
CA ILE A 64 -22.14 5.21 -0.92
C ILE A 64 -22.81 3.86 -0.60
N VAL A 65 -23.94 3.61 -1.21
CA VAL A 65 -24.63 2.33 -1.13
C VAL A 65 -24.36 1.54 -2.42
N TYR A 66 -23.54 0.51 -2.31
CA TYR A 66 -23.17 -0.35 -3.43
C TYR A 66 -24.27 -1.38 -3.66
N VAL A 67 -24.74 -1.48 -4.91
CA VAL A 67 -25.79 -2.40 -5.31
C VAL A 67 -25.31 -3.33 -6.42
N LYS A 68 -25.90 -4.52 -6.51
CA LYS A 68 -25.63 -5.46 -7.62
C LYS A 68 -26.00 -4.85 -8.96
N GLU A 69 -27.16 -4.18 -8.99
CA GLU A 69 -27.70 -3.55 -10.18
C GLU A 69 -28.42 -2.25 -9.80
N LYS A 70 -28.17 -1.18 -10.56
CA LYS A 70 -28.85 0.11 -10.38
C LYS A 70 -30.21 0.05 -11.10
N LEU A 71 -31.24 -0.22 -10.35
CA LEU A 71 -32.60 -0.32 -10.88
C LEU A 71 -33.24 1.08 -11.09
N PRO A 72 -34.12 1.25 -12.08
CA PRO A 72 -35.00 2.41 -12.16
C PRO A 72 -35.81 2.60 -10.88
N LEU A 73 -36.05 3.85 -10.47
CA LEU A 73 -36.71 4.15 -9.19
C LEU A 73 -38.11 3.52 -9.06
N GLU A 74 -38.81 3.36 -10.15
CA GLU A 74 -40.11 2.70 -10.24
C GLU A 74 -40.07 1.19 -9.97
N ASP A 75 -38.93 0.56 -10.16
CA ASP A 75 -38.71 -0.87 -9.94
C ASP A 75 -38.13 -1.17 -8.54
N VAL A 76 -37.73 -0.13 -7.78
CA VAL A 76 -37.25 -0.28 -6.41
C VAL A 76 -38.40 -0.25 -5.44
N ARG A 77 -38.49 -1.25 -4.55
CA ARG A 77 -39.53 -1.26 -3.50
C ARG A 77 -39.40 0.01 -2.61
N PRO A 78 -40.51 0.64 -2.23
CA PRO A 78 -40.49 1.90 -1.48
C PRO A 78 -39.64 1.84 -0.21
N GLU A 79 -39.61 0.70 0.49
CA GLU A 79 -38.84 0.46 1.69
C GLU A 79 -37.33 0.35 1.45
N TYR A 80 -36.91 0.14 0.20
CA TYR A 80 -35.49 -0.01 -0.21
C TYR A 80 -34.96 1.22 -0.94
N VAL A 81 -35.79 2.23 -1.13
CA VAL A 81 -35.32 3.49 -1.74
C VAL A 81 -34.30 4.15 -0.82
N VAL A 82 -33.09 4.34 -1.32
CA VAL A 82 -32.04 5.09 -0.64
C VAL A 82 -32.43 6.57 -0.66
N ALA A 83 -32.67 7.16 0.52
CA ALA A 83 -32.95 8.58 0.64
C ALA A 83 -31.71 9.39 0.19
N ARG A 84 -31.92 10.65 -0.21
CA ARG A 84 -30.81 11.53 -0.65
C ARG A 84 -29.82 11.89 0.48
N GLU A 85 -30.23 11.66 1.70
CA GLU A 85 -29.47 11.95 2.91
C GLU A 85 -29.73 10.86 3.96
N PHE A 86 -28.72 10.48 4.70
CA PHE A 86 -28.77 9.56 5.82
C PHE A 86 -27.98 10.14 6.99
N GLU A 87 -28.68 10.41 8.12
CA GLU A 87 -28.10 10.97 9.35
C GLU A 87 -27.22 12.22 9.10
N GLY A 88 -27.68 13.13 8.23
CA GLY A 88 -26.97 14.37 7.91
C GLY A 88 -25.88 14.24 6.83
N MET A 89 -25.63 13.06 6.32
CA MET A 89 -24.70 12.82 5.23
C MET A 89 -25.43 12.58 3.91
N GLY A 90 -25.00 13.23 2.84
CA GLY A 90 -25.51 12.95 1.50
C GLY A 90 -25.28 11.48 1.12
N THR A 91 -26.22 10.90 0.35
CA THR A 91 -26.11 9.52 -0.11
C THR A 91 -25.90 9.45 -1.61
N ASP A 92 -25.26 8.38 -2.08
CA ASP A 92 -25.20 7.99 -3.47
C ASP A 92 -25.41 6.49 -3.62
N VAL A 93 -25.92 6.05 -4.76
CA VAL A 93 -26.12 4.63 -5.07
C VAL A 93 -25.24 4.26 -6.24
N PHE A 94 -24.43 3.24 -6.07
CA PHE A 94 -23.40 2.85 -7.03
C PHE A 94 -23.47 1.35 -7.35
N ALA A 95 -23.41 1.00 -8.64
CA ALA A 95 -23.22 -0.36 -9.11
C ALA A 95 -21.75 -0.50 -9.58
N PRO A 96 -20.87 -1.16 -8.82
CA PRO A 96 -19.42 -1.11 -9.05
C PRO A 96 -18.97 -1.75 -10.36
N LEU A 97 -19.82 -2.55 -10.97
CA LEU A 97 -19.52 -3.30 -12.19
C LEU A 97 -20.52 -2.93 -13.30
N SER A 98 -20.64 -1.64 -13.62
CA SER A 98 -21.49 -1.20 -14.73
C SER A 98 -20.92 -1.66 -16.07
N PRO A 99 -21.73 -2.27 -16.96
CA PRO A 99 -21.32 -2.66 -18.31
C PRO A 99 -20.82 -1.49 -19.18
N ASP A 100 -21.26 -0.27 -18.86
CA ASP A 100 -20.94 0.95 -19.60
C ASP A 100 -19.77 1.73 -18.99
N ALA A 101 -19.10 1.21 -17.97
CA ALA A 101 -17.89 1.84 -17.43
C ALA A 101 -16.81 1.84 -18.52
N PRO A 102 -16.33 3.01 -18.97
CA PRO A 102 -15.27 3.04 -19.97
C PRO A 102 -14.03 2.37 -19.41
N VAL A 103 -13.59 1.32 -20.09
CA VAL A 103 -12.30 0.69 -19.86
C VAL A 103 -11.26 1.62 -20.48
N ASP A 104 -10.93 2.71 -19.81
CA ASP A 104 -9.78 3.51 -20.17
C ASP A 104 -8.53 2.76 -19.72
N ALA A 105 -8.09 1.87 -20.60
CA ALA A 105 -6.91 1.04 -20.49
C ALA A 105 -5.59 1.82 -20.64
N LEU A 106 -5.59 3.12 -20.41
CA LEU A 106 -4.37 3.92 -20.50
C LEU A 106 -4.13 4.62 -19.19
N GLY A 107 -3.19 4.04 -18.45
CA GLY A 107 -2.61 4.52 -17.22
C GLY A 107 -2.38 6.02 -17.15
N VAL A 108 -3.38 6.74 -16.71
CA VAL A 108 -3.14 7.99 -16.02
C VAL A 108 -2.79 7.59 -14.59
N ILE A 109 -1.50 7.55 -14.31
CA ILE A 109 -0.97 7.47 -12.96
C ILE A 109 -1.59 8.63 -12.19
N GLY A 110 -2.46 8.35 -11.22
CA GLY A 110 -3.07 9.38 -10.38
C GLY A 110 -4.59 9.49 -10.41
N ALA A 111 -5.28 8.86 -11.35
CA ALA A 111 -6.74 8.75 -11.30
C ALA A 111 -7.11 7.28 -11.14
N HIS A 112 -7.27 6.82 -9.89
CA HIS A 112 -8.05 5.61 -9.68
C HIS A 112 -9.45 5.86 -10.24
N ASP A 113 -9.83 5.10 -11.25
CA ASP A 113 -11.24 5.08 -11.66
C ASP A 113 -12.04 4.39 -10.55
N HIS A 114 -12.47 5.19 -9.58
CA HIS A 114 -13.31 4.72 -8.46
C HIS A 114 -14.63 4.10 -8.92
N SER A 115 -14.96 4.19 -10.23
CA SER A 115 -16.13 3.51 -10.80
C SER A 115 -16.02 2.00 -10.69
N THR A 116 -14.83 1.48 -10.49
CA THR A 116 -14.53 0.06 -10.36
C THR A 116 -13.84 -0.30 -9.04
N ASP A 117 -13.73 0.63 -8.11
CA ASP A 117 -13.21 0.34 -6.78
C ASP A 117 -14.18 -0.58 -6.04
N MET A 118 -13.70 -1.78 -5.73
CA MET A 118 -14.44 -2.83 -5.06
C MET A 118 -14.08 -2.96 -3.57
N SER A 119 -13.30 -2.02 -3.03
CA SER A 119 -12.81 -2.06 -1.64
C SER A 119 -13.93 -2.05 -0.59
N PHE A 120 -15.06 -1.40 -0.89
CA PHE A 120 -16.21 -1.27 0.01
C PHE A 120 -17.27 -2.37 -0.14
N ILE A 121 -17.07 -3.33 -1.04
CA ILE A 121 -17.98 -4.48 -1.17
C ILE A 121 -17.85 -5.38 0.06
N ASP A 122 -18.96 -5.76 0.66
CA ASP A 122 -19.01 -6.72 1.77
C ASP A 122 -18.87 -8.15 1.23
N TRP A 123 -17.63 -8.53 0.91
CA TRP A 123 -17.31 -9.86 0.37
C TRP A 123 -17.77 -11.02 1.26
N PRO A 124 -17.64 -10.96 2.60
CA PRO A 124 -18.20 -11.98 3.48
C PRO A 124 -19.70 -12.18 3.31
N ARG A 125 -20.47 -11.11 3.21
CA ARG A 125 -21.92 -11.18 2.99
C ARG A 125 -22.26 -11.74 1.62
N LEU A 126 -21.58 -11.26 0.59
CA LEU A 126 -21.78 -11.71 -0.78
C LEU A 126 -21.45 -13.20 -0.93
N HIS A 127 -20.34 -13.65 -0.34
CA HIS A 127 -19.96 -15.06 -0.28
C HIS A 127 -21.04 -15.92 0.40
N ALA A 128 -21.55 -15.51 1.57
CA ALA A 128 -22.60 -16.22 2.27
C ALA A 128 -23.88 -16.31 1.44
N GLN A 129 -24.21 -15.26 0.69
CA GLN A 129 -25.36 -15.26 -0.22
C GLN A 129 -25.15 -16.25 -1.37
N TRP A 130 -24.00 -16.27 -2.03
CA TRP A 130 -23.71 -17.22 -3.12
C TRP A 130 -23.75 -18.67 -2.63
N GLN A 131 -23.23 -18.94 -1.42
CA GLN A 131 -23.37 -20.28 -0.83
C GLN A 131 -24.83 -20.66 -0.56
N ALA A 132 -25.64 -19.73 -0.06
CA ALA A 132 -27.07 -19.99 0.16
C ALA A 132 -27.82 -20.25 -1.16
N GLU A 133 -27.53 -19.49 -2.20
CA GLU A 133 -28.09 -19.68 -3.56
C GLU A 133 -27.69 -21.05 -4.16
N ALA A 134 -26.47 -21.53 -3.86
CA ALA A 134 -25.98 -22.84 -4.29
C ALA A 134 -26.50 -24.02 -3.43
N GLY A 135 -27.24 -23.76 -2.34
CA GLY A 135 -27.73 -24.78 -1.43
C GLY A 135 -26.69 -25.33 -0.45
N GLY A 136 -25.59 -24.63 -0.23
CA GLY A 136 -24.52 -24.98 0.70
C GLY A 136 -23.12 -24.69 0.17
N GLU A 137 -22.11 -25.25 0.82
CA GLU A 137 -20.73 -25.08 0.39
C GLU A 137 -20.48 -25.72 -0.98
N ILE A 138 -20.01 -24.92 -1.94
CA ILE A 138 -19.73 -25.39 -3.30
C ILE A 138 -18.45 -26.24 -3.27
N ALA A 139 -18.48 -27.48 -3.78
CA ALA A 139 -17.28 -28.29 -3.93
C ALA A 139 -16.32 -27.64 -4.93
N TRP A 140 -15.03 -27.72 -4.62
CA TRP A 140 -13.97 -27.19 -5.49
C TRP A 140 -13.02 -28.31 -5.93
N HIS A 141 -12.68 -28.32 -7.20
CA HIS A 141 -11.87 -29.35 -7.84
C HIS A 141 -10.62 -28.82 -8.56
N GLY A 142 -10.34 -27.53 -8.41
CA GLY A 142 -9.12 -26.91 -8.93
C GLY A 142 -7.86 -27.35 -8.19
N LYS A 143 -6.76 -26.66 -8.45
CA LYS A 143 -5.46 -26.95 -7.80
C LYS A 143 -4.97 -25.74 -7.00
N VAL A 144 -4.25 -26.01 -5.91
CA VAL A 144 -3.43 -25.03 -5.19
C VAL A 144 -2.00 -25.51 -5.27
N GLN A 145 -1.10 -24.69 -5.79
CA GLN A 145 0.30 -25.02 -5.95
C GLN A 145 1.19 -23.81 -5.73
N ASP A 146 2.33 -24.00 -5.10
CA ASP A 146 3.33 -22.95 -4.94
C ASP A 146 4.38 -23.00 -6.03
N ARG A 147 4.82 -21.81 -6.47
CA ARG A 147 6.02 -21.64 -7.28
C ARG A 147 6.89 -20.58 -6.60
N GLY A 148 7.94 -21.03 -5.93
CA GLY A 148 8.73 -20.17 -5.03
C GLY A 148 7.89 -19.66 -3.87
N ASP A 149 7.79 -18.35 -3.73
CA ASP A 149 7.00 -17.68 -2.70
C ASP A 149 5.67 -17.10 -3.26
N ILE A 150 5.19 -17.64 -4.37
CA ILE A 150 3.87 -17.31 -4.94
C ILE A 150 2.98 -18.53 -4.87
N CYS A 151 1.79 -18.38 -4.29
CA CYS A 151 0.75 -19.39 -4.35
C CYS A 151 -0.08 -19.20 -5.63
N MET A 152 -0.32 -20.27 -6.36
CA MET A 152 -1.20 -20.30 -7.52
C MET A 152 -2.48 -21.06 -7.17
N ILE A 153 -3.64 -20.53 -7.54
CA ILE A 153 -4.95 -21.18 -7.38
C ILE A 153 -5.60 -21.26 -8.76
N GLU A 154 -5.88 -22.48 -9.20
CA GLU A 154 -6.60 -22.74 -10.46
C GLU A 154 -8.10 -22.71 -10.21
N ASP A 155 -8.82 -21.83 -10.90
CA ASP A 155 -10.28 -21.80 -10.85
C ASP A 155 -10.85 -23.01 -11.60
N ASP A 156 -11.79 -23.70 -11.00
CA ASP A 156 -12.58 -24.77 -11.60
C ASP A 156 -13.96 -24.27 -12.10
N GLY A 157 -14.11 -22.96 -12.22
CA GLY A 157 -15.35 -22.29 -12.59
C GLY A 157 -16.24 -21.92 -11.39
N THR A 158 -15.80 -22.21 -10.16
CA THR A 158 -16.57 -21.93 -8.92
C THR A 158 -16.11 -20.68 -8.17
N LEU A 159 -14.93 -20.15 -8.48
CA LEU A 159 -14.45 -18.88 -7.93
C LEU A 159 -15.08 -17.66 -8.63
N ILE A 160 -15.48 -17.84 -9.90
CA ILE A 160 -16.04 -16.76 -10.70
C ILE A 160 -17.52 -16.65 -10.43
N GLN A 161 -17.96 -15.51 -9.94
CA GLN A 161 -19.33 -15.18 -9.61
C GLN A 161 -19.82 -13.97 -10.44
N ARG A 162 -21.10 -13.64 -10.36
CA ARG A 162 -21.68 -12.49 -11.06
C ARG A 162 -22.24 -11.48 -10.08
N VAL A 163 -21.88 -10.21 -10.29
CA VAL A 163 -22.40 -9.05 -9.56
C VAL A 163 -22.73 -7.98 -10.60
N GLY A 164 -23.94 -7.44 -10.59
CA GLY A 164 -24.35 -6.44 -11.56
C GLY A 164 -24.22 -6.87 -13.03
N GLY A 165 -24.39 -8.18 -13.32
CA GLY A 165 -24.20 -8.73 -14.66
C GLY A 165 -22.74 -9.01 -15.04
N GLN A 166 -21.76 -8.53 -14.28
CA GLN A 166 -20.33 -8.75 -14.54
C GLN A 166 -19.74 -9.88 -13.71
N GLN A 167 -18.66 -10.45 -14.22
CA GLN A 167 -17.93 -11.50 -13.52
C GLN A 167 -16.97 -10.88 -12.49
N THR A 168 -16.94 -11.46 -11.30
CA THR A 168 -16.00 -11.13 -10.24
C THR A 168 -15.52 -12.39 -9.54
N VAL A 169 -14.51 -12.26 -8.68
CA VAL A 169 -13.99 -13.38 -7.89
C VAL A 169 -14.67 -13.43 -6.52
N ASP A 170 -14.97 -14.61 -6.03
CA ASP A 170 -15.30 -14.84 -4.62
C ASP A 170 -14.03 -14.78 -3.77
N TRP A 171 -13.70 -13.59 -3.29
CA TRP A 171 -12.47 -13.31 -2.56
C TRP A 171 -12.38 -14.03 -1.22
N VAL A 172 -13.54 -14.27 -0.56
CA VAL A 172 -13.59 -15.04 0.69
C VAL A 172 -13.22 -16.50 0.42
N ARG A 173 -13.78 -17.05 -0.65
CA ARG A 173 -13.47 -18.41 -1.09
C ARG A 173 -12.01 -18.53 -1.55
N ALA A 174 -11.52 -17.60 -2.34
CA ALA A 174 -10.13 -17.59 -2.79
C ALA A 174 -9.16 -17.61 -1.59
N TYR A 175 -9.43 -16.78 -0.56
CA TYR A 175 -8.64 -16.83 0.66
C TYR A 175 -8.76 -18.18 1.40
N LYS A 176 -9.95 -18.74 1.53
CA LYS A 176 -10.14 -20.07 2.17
C LYS A 176 -9.39 -21.18 1.44
N LEU A 177 -9.34 -21.13 0.10
CA LEU A 177 -8.57 -22.07 -0.70
C LEU A 177 -7.06 -21.92 -0.45
N PHE A 178 -6.55 -20.70 -0.43
CA PHE A 178 -5.17 -20.43 -0.01
C PHE A 178 -4.87 -21.06 1.36
N ARG A 179 -5.81 -20.94 2.31
CA ARG A 179 -5.68 -21.50 3.68
C ARG A 179 -5.72 -23.03 3.73
N THR A 180 -6.11 -23.73 2.68
CA THR A 180 -6.09 -25.21 2.67
C THR A 180 -4.67 -25.78 2.69
N THR A 181 -3.69 -25.03 2.19
CA THR A 181 -2.28 -25.43 2.08
C THR A 181 -1.34 -24.57 2.92
N HIS A 182 -1.79 -23.40 3.40
CA HIS A 182 -0.95 -22.44 4.11
C HIS A 182 -1.43 -22.21 5.56
N PRO A 183 -0.51 -22.02 6.51
CA PRO A 183 -0.85 -21.72 7.90
C PRO A 183 -1.47 -20.34 8.08
N ASP A 184 -2.20 -20.10 9.17
CA ASP A 184 -2.81 -18.81 9.52
C ASP A 184 -1.80 -17.88 10.19
N ILE A 185 -0.90 -17.33 9.40
CA ILE A 185 0.22 -16.50 9.88
C ILE A 185 0.37 -15.19 9.11
N TYR A 186 -0.50 -14.94 8.12
CA TYR A 186 -0.40 -13.76 7.26
C TYR A 186 -1.29 -12.64 7.79
N ASP A 187 -0.72 -11.44 7.89
CA ASP A 187 -1.46 -10.21 8.16
C ASP A 187 -2.29 -9.81 6.95
N PHE A 188 -1.75 -10.02 5.74
CA PHE A 188 -2.37 -9.66 4.48
C PHE A 188 -2.22 -10.76 3.43
N VAL A 189 -3.13 -10.74 2.47
CA VAL A 189 -2.99 -11.52 1.23
C VAL A 189 -3.27 -10.60 0.04
N THR A 190 -2.35 -10.62 -0.92
CA THR A 190 -2.42 -9.87 -2.16
C THR A 190 -2.79 -10.80 -3.30
N PHE A 191 -3.93 -10.55 -3.93
CA PHE A 191 -4.42 -11.32 -5.06
C PHE A 191 -4.12 -10.61 -6.38
N ILE A 192 -3.76 -11.40 -7.38
CA ILE A 192 -3.64 -11.00 -8.78
C ILE A 192 -4.46 -11.99 -9.62
N THR A 193 -5.23 -11.52 -10.59
CA THR A 193 -5.99 -12.37 -11.51
C THR A 193 -5.26 -12.50 -12.84
N ASP A 194 -5.13 -13.73 -13.33
CA ASP A 194 -4.57 -14.05 -14.64
C ASP A 194 -5.67 -13.90 -15.72
N THR A 195 -5.81 -12.67 -16.22
CA THR A 195 -6.83 -12.33 -17.22
C THR A 195 -6.59 -12.98 -18.57
N ASP A 196 -5.34 -13.31 -18.89
CA ASP A 196 -4.98 -13.94 -20.15
C ASP A 196 -5.37 -15.43 -20.20
N ASN A 197 -5.55 -16.04 -19.02
CA ASN A 197 -5.89 -17.45 -18.89
C ASN A 197 -7.21 -17.67 -18.11
N GLY A 198 -8.21 -16.87 -18.41
CA GLY A 198 -9.62 -17.15 -18.07
C GLY A 198 -10.15 -16.48 -16.81
N MET A 199 -9.33 -15.81 -15.99
CA MET A 199 -9.86 -15.04 -14.87
C MET A 199 -10.45 -13.72 -15.34
N PRO A 200 -11.59 -13.29 -14.78
CA PRO A 200 -12.21 -12.03 -15.18
C PRO A 200 -11.35 -10.83 -14.76
N PRO A 201 -11.30 -9.77 -15.58
CA PRO A 201 -10.77 -8.50 -15.14
C PRO A 201 -11.63 -7.95 -14.00
N GLN A 202 -10.99 -7.36 -12.98
CA GLN A 202 -11.67 -6.81 -11.81
C GLN A 202 -11.81 -5.28 -11.89
N GLY A 203 -12.15 -4.77 -13.07
CA GLY A 203 -12.17 -3.33 -13.35
C GLY A 203 -10.79 -2.74 -13.56
N GLY A 204 -10.68 -1.41 -13.56
CA GLY A 204 -9.43 -0.68 -13.80
C GLY A 204 -8.57 -0.47 -12.56
N SER A 205 -9.11 -0.65 -11.35
CA SER A 205 -8.45 -0.30 -10.08
C SER A 205 -7.78 -1.48 -9.39
N SER A 206 -6.71 -1.20 -8.65
CA SER A 206 -6.29 -1.99 -7.49
C SER A 206 -7.10 -1.55 -6.28
N TRP A 207 -7.18 -2.36 -5.24
CA TRP A 207 -7.92 -2.01 -4.03
C TRP A 207 -7.47 -2.78 -2.80
N TYR A 208 -7.74 -2.19 -1.62
CA TYR A 208 -7.58 -2.79 -0.31
C TYR A 208 -8.93 -3.05 0.34
N ARG A 209 -9.11 -4.21 0.97
CA ARG A 209 -10.28 -4.58 1.76
C ARG A 209 -9.90 -4.87 3.19
N PHE A 210 -10.53 -4.17 4.11
CA PHE A 210 -10.41 -4.41 5.55
C PHE A 210 -11.06 -5.73 5.95
N VAL A 211 -10.38 -6.49 6.81
CA VAL A 211 -10.91 -7.68 7.46
C VAL A 211 -10.97 -7.51 8.97
N PHE A 212 -10.04 -6.76 9.52
CA PHE A 212 -9.97 -6.54 10.96
C PHE A 212 -9.36 -5.18 11.29
N ASN A 213 -9.91 -4.51 12.30
CA ASN A 213 -9.28 -3.35 12.93
C ASN A 213 -9.59 -3.31 14.43
N ASP A 214 -8.55 -3.08 15.22
CA ASP A 214 -8.60 -2.79 16.66
C ASP A 214 -7.70 -1.60 17.04
N ILE A 215 -7.10 -0.94 16.04
CA ILE A 215 -6.21 0.20 16.24
C ILE A 215 -7.06 1.42 16.55
N LYS A 216 -6.71 2.14 17.63
CA LYS A 216 -7.33 3.39 18.02
C LYS A 216 -6.54 4.60 17.52
N GLY A 217 -7.21 5.75 17.43
CA GLY A 217 -6.56 7.02 17.11
C GLY A 217 -6.14 7.19 15.65
N ILE A 218 -6.69 6.37 14.74
CA ILE A 218 -6.42 6.47 13.31
C ILE A 218 -7.64 6.96 12.49
N GLY A 219 -8.72 7.36 13.17
CA GLY A 219 -9.96 7.78 12.51
C GLY A 219 -10.83 6.65 11.99
N PHE A 220 -10.49 5.40 12.31
CA PHE A 220 -11.16 4.20 11.83
C PHE A 220 -11.67 3.35 13.00
N GLY A 221 -12.93 2.91 12.93
CA GLY A 221 -13.57 2.15 14.02
C GLY A 221 -13.13 0.68 14.09
N ASP A 222 -13.46 0.04 15.22
CA ASP A 222 -13.17 -1.38 15.42
C ASP A 222 -14.15 -2.24 14.65
N PHE A 223 -13.65 -3.31 14.05
CA PHE A 223 -14.49 -4.36 13.44
C PHE A 223 -13.70 -5.67 13.29
N ASN A 224 -14.44 -6.78 13.11
CA ASN A 224 -13.85 -8.10 12.95
C ASN A 224 -14.65 -8.97 11.98
N GLN A 225 -14.13 -9.14 10.77
CA GLN A 225 -14.66 -10.05 9.75
C GLN A 225 -13.84 -11.35 9.62
N ARG A 226 -12.78 -11.52 10.40
CA ARG A 226 -11.92 -12.71 10.40
C ARG A 226 -12.67 -14.05 10.44
N PRO A 227 -13.79 -14.20 11.19
CA PRO A 227 -14.54 -15.46 11.20
C PRO A 227 -15.05 -15.88 9.81
N ALA A 228 -15.45 -14.93 8.97
CA ALA A 228 -15.91 -15.23 7.60
C ALA A 228 -14.79 -15.79 6.72
N TYR A 229 -13.56 -15.40 6.98
CA TYR A 229 -12.35 -15.86 6.31
C TYR A 229 -11.70 -17.10 6.98
N ALA A 230 -12.26 -17.59 8.08
CA ALA A 230 -11.66 -18.65 8.89
C ALA A 230 -10.20 -18.34 9.28
N SER A 231 -9.92 -17.11 9.70
CA SER A 231 -8.60 -16.61 10.09
C SER A 231 -8.62 -15.97 11.48
N ASN A 232 -7.49 -15.98 12.16
CA ASN A 232 -7.25 -15.26 13.42
C ASN A 232 -6.22 -14.12 13.23
N THR A 233 -5.47 -14.11 12.11
CA THR A 233 -4.37 -13.17 11.86
C THR A 233 -4.70 -12.15 10.78
N LEU A 234 -5.51 -12.49 9.79
CA LEU A 234 -5.79 -11.66 8.62
C LEU A 234 -6.32 -10.28 9.02
N GLN A 235 -5.68 -9.23 8.54
CA GLN A 235 -6.07 -7.84 8.75
C GLN A 235 -6.75 -7.23 7.52
N GLY A 236 -6.34 -7.66 6.32
CA GLY A 236 -6.91 -7.21 5.06
C GLY A 236 -6.51 -8.07 3.89
N ILE A 237 -7.21 -7.88 2.79
CA ILE A 237 -6.85 -8.44 1.49
C ILE A 237 -6.63 -7.29 0.49
N MET A 238 -5.71 -7.48 -0.42
CA MET A 238 -5.42 -6.57 -1.52
C MET A 238 -5.69 -7.26 -2.84
N PHE A 239 -6.19 -6.52 -3.80
CA PHE A 239 -6.20 -6.91 -5.21
C PHE A 239 -5.31 -5.96 -5.99
N LEU A 240 -4.44 -6.50 -6.81
CA LEU A 240 -3.56 -5.73 -7.68
C LEU A 240 -3.88 -6.01 -9.15
N ASN A 241 -4.25 -4.96 -9.85
CA ASN A 241 -4.50 -5.02 -11.27
C ASN A 241 -3.17 -5.10 -12.03
N GLN A 242 -3.05 -6.03 -12.99
CA GLN A 242 -1.87 -6.16 -13.84
C GLN A 242 -1.55 -4.89 -14.63
N GLY A 243 -2.56 -4.08 -14.98
CA GLY A 243 -2.38 -2.78 -15.63
C GLY A 243 -1.55 -1.79 -14.80
N HIS A 244 -1.45 -1.99 -13.49
CA HIS A 244 -0.69 -1.14 -12.58
C HIS A 244 0.76 -1.61 -12.34
N PHE A 245 1.20 -2.68 -12.98
CA PHE A 245 2.58 -3.17 -12.79
C PHE A 245 3.66 -2.15 -13.19
N GLY A 246 3.35 -1.23 -14.10
CA GLY A 246 4.26 -0.12 -14.44
C GLY A 246 4.41 0.95 -13.35
N ALA A 247 3.44 1.05 -12.44
CA ALA A 247 3.43 1.96 -11.29
C ALA A 247 3.51 1.20 -9.95
N TRP A 248 4.07 0.00 -9.95
CA TRP A 248 4.06 -0.97 -8.85
C TRP A 248 4.37 -0.38 -7.48
N ARG A 249 5.47 0.36 -7.36
CA ARG A 249 5.88 0.95 -6.08
C ARG A 249 4.77 1.81 -5.49
N TYR A 250 4.24 2.75 -6.30
CA TYR A 250 3.18 3.65 -5.84
C TYR A 250 1.93 2.86 -5.41
N VAL A 251 1.42 2.01 -6.29
CA VAL A 251 0.18 1.27 -6.04
C VAL A 251 0.29 0.32 -4.85
N MET A 252 1.39 -0.43 -4.73
CA MET A 252 1.59 -1.32 -3.59
C MET A 252 1.69 -0.59 -2.26
N LEU A 253 2.39 0.55 -2.22
CA LEU A 253 2.48 1.37 -1.01
C LEU A 253 1.12 1.96 -0.66
N GLN A 254 0.36 2.44 -1.65
CA GLN A 254 -0.96 3.02 -1.45
C GLN A 254 -1.93 1.97 -0.89
N GLU A 255 -2.10 0.84 -1.57
CA GLU A 255 -3.02 -0.21 -1.11
C GLU A 255 -2.64 -0.76 0.27
N GLN A 256 -1.35 -0.95 0.52
CA GLN A 256 -0.89 -1.35 1.86
C GLN A 256 -1.14 -0.27 2.91
N GLY A 257 -0.98 1.00 2.54
CA GLY A 257 -1.18 2.15 3.42
C GLY A 257 -2.62 2.31 3.89
N HIS A 258 -3.60 1.90 3.07
CA HIS A 258 -5.02 1.90 3.45
C HIS A 258 -5.33 1.13 4.74
N ARG A 259 -4.46 0.22 5.16
CA ARG A 259 -4.60 -0.44 6.48
C ARG A 259 -4.69 0.57 7.63
N TRP A 260 -4.03 1.70 7.54
CA TRP A 260 -3.89 2.68 8.62
C TRP A 260 -4.35 4.10 8.26
N GLY A 261 -4.36 4.47 7.00
CA GLY A 261 -4.64 5.83 6.49
C GLY A 261 -5.63 5.80 5.32
N SER A 262 -6.15 6.87 4.86
CA SER A 262 -6.17 8.22 5.44
C SER A 262 -7.57 8.48 5.97
N PHE A 263 -7.76 8.36 7.28
CA PHE A 263 -9.08 8.47 7.91
C PHE A 263 -9.08 9.47 9.06
N ALA A 264 -7.90 9.89 9.52
CA ALA A 264 -7.73 10.75 10.66
C ALA A 264 -8.25 12.16 10.37
N ARG A 265 -9.06 12.69 11.30
CA ARG A 265 -9.56 14.06 11.32
C ARG A 265 -8.78 14.89 12.34
N TYR A 266 -9.05 16.15 12.42
CA TYR A 266 -8.35 17.05 13.34
C TYR A 266 -9.29 18.00 14.10
N ARG A 267 -8.77 18.63 15.15
CA ARG A 267 -9.38 19.78 15.83
C ARG A 267 -8.36 20.90 15.93
N ASP A 268 -8.80 22.14 15.80
CA ASP A 268 -7.92 23.30 16.01
C ASP A 268 -7.57 23.49 17.49
N THR A 269 -8.46 23.08 18.40
CA THR A 269 -8.29 23.11 19.86
C THR A 269 -8.89 21.86 20.48
N SER A 270 -8.48 21.48 21.69
CA SER A 270 -8.94 20.26 22.37
C SER A 270 -10.46 20.14 22.55
N GLY A 271 -11.20 21.24 22.58
CA GLY A 271 -12.66 21.28 22.71
C GLY A 271 -13.38 21.80 21.46
N GLY A 272 -12.66 22.07 20.40
CA GLY A 272 -13.20 22.57 19.14
C GLY A 272 -13.96 21.50 18.34
N PRO A 273 -14.67 21.89 17.27
CA PRO A 273 -15.32 20.94 16.38
C PRO A 273 -14.29 20.04 15.68
N ILE A 274 -14.70 18.81 15.35
CA ILE A 274 -13.92 17.92 14.48
C ILE A 274 -13.99 18.46 13.05
N GLN A 275 -12.87 18.48 12.37
CA GLN A 275 -12.70 18.96 11.00
C GLN A 275 -11.97 17.92 10.16
N ASN A 276 -12.26 17.90 8.87
CA ASN A 276 -11.58 17.10 7.87
C ASN A 276 -11.16 17.93 6.63
N ASP A 277 -11.55 19.20 6.61
CA ASP A 277 -11.29 20.13 5.50
C ASP A 277 -9.81 20.19 5.16
N HIS A 278 -9.50 20.09 3.87
CA HIS A 278 -8.14 20.11 3.33
C HIS A 278 -7.19 19.01 3.85
N LEU A 279 -7.67 18.05 4.64
CA LEU A 279 -6.91 16.90 5.10
C LEU A 279 -7.40 15.61 4.44
N LEU A 280 -8.71 15.33 4.50
CA LEU A 280 -9.28 14.10 3.93
C LEU A 280 -9.88 14.33 2.55
N GLY A 281 -9.43 13.53 1.57
CA GLY A 281 -9.90 13.58 0.17
C GLY A 281 -11.07 12.67 -0.13
N GLY A 282 -11.25 11.62 0.61
CA GLY A 282 -12.24 10.57 0.35
C GLY A 282 -11.58 9.24 -0.04
N TRP A 283 -12.34 8.15 0.05
CA TRP A 283 -11.86 6.79 -0.26
C TRP A 283 -10.61 6.35 0.54
N GLY A 284 -10.33 6.99 1.69
CA GLY A 284 -9.13 6.72 2.47
C GLY A 284 -7.86 7.37 1.92
N HIS A 285 -7.99 8.53 1.25
CA HIS A 285 -6.86 9.30 0.75
C HIS A 285 -6.73 10.66 1.42
N TRP A 286 -5.53 11.23 1.39
CA TRP A 286 -5.32 12.64 1.71
C TRP A 286 -5.84 13.54 0.58
N THR A 287 -6.13 14.80 0.88
CA THR A 287 -6.49 15.77 -0.17
C THR A 287 -5.27 16.27 -0.92
N LEU A 288 -5.53 16.81 -2.13
CA LEU A 288 -4.54 17.56 -2.91
C LEU A 288 -4.02 18.83 -2.22
N ASN A 289 -4.62 19.23 -1.12
CA ASN A 289 -4.29 20.45 -0.37
C ASN A 289 -3.48 20.15 0.90
N PHE A 290 -3.26 18.91 1.21
CA PHE A 290 -2.34 18.50 2.26
C PHE A 290 -0.93 18.45 1.70
N ASP A 291 0.01 19.11 2.38
CA ASP A 291 1.44 19.01 2.12
C ASP A 291 1.95 17.73 2.81
N ASP A 292 1.90 16.65 2.09
CA ASP A 292 2.03 15.27 2.60
C ASP A 292 3.41 14.65 2.37
N ASP A 293 4.41 15.47 2.01
CA ASP A 293 5.80 15.01 1.85
C ASP A 293 5.94 13.78 0.94
N LYS A 294 5.26 13.74 -0.21
CA LYS A 294 5.31 12.65 -1.20
C LYS A 294 4.58 11.37 -0.78
N SER A 295 3.62 11.45 0.12
CA SER A 295 2.85 10.29 0.55
C SER A 295 2.23 9.54 -0.64
N PRO A 296 2.22 8.19 -0.63
CA PRO A 296 1.44 7.43 -1.59
C PRO A 296 -0.07 7.47 -1.28
N MET A 297 -0.48 8.08 -0.17
CA MET A 297 -1.87 8.10 0.28
C MET A 297 -2.68 9.28 -0.25
N ASP A 298 -2.13 10.07 -1.14
CA ASP A 298 -2.83 11.13 -1.88
C ASP A 298 -3.47 10.61 -3.17
N TYR A 299 -4.19 11.49 -3.90
CA TYR A 299 -4.82 11.18 -5.20
C TYR A 299 -3.96 11.52 -6.40
N ASP A 300 -2.85 12.25 -6.23
CA ASP A 300 -2.17 12.83 -7.38
C ASP A 300 -0.68 12.47 -7.45
N ILE A 301 -0.06 12.97 -8.49
CA ILE A 301 1.37 12.79 -8.78
C ILE A 301 2.19 14.01 -8.36
N TYR A 302 1.66 14.89 -7.53
CA TYR A 302 2.33 16.12 -7.15
C TYR A 302 2.60 16.14 -5.64
N ASP A 303 3.54 16.97 -5.27
CA ASP A 303 3.91 17.28 -3.90
C ASP A 303 4.04 18.80 -3.75
N TRP A 304 3.71 19.32 -2.58
CA TRP A 304 3.88 20.72 -2.25
C TRP A 304 5.21 20.93 -1.55
N VAL A 305 5.92 21.96 -1.95
CA VAL A 305 7.18 22.37 -1.30
C VAL A 305 7.09 23.84 -0.94
N SER A 306 7.18 24.16 0.35
CA SER A 306 7.21 25.55 0.81
C SER A 306 8.46 26.28 0.32
N ASP A 307 8.29 27.45 -0.29
CA ASP A 307 9.39 28.26 -0.80
C ASP A 307 9.13 29.76 -0.60
N ASN A 308 9.79 30.37 0.39
CA ASN A 308 9.77 31.81 0.66
C ASN A 308 8.35 32.42 0.82
N GLY A 309 7.42 31.70 1.46
CA GLY A 309 6.04 32.14 1.70
C GLY A 309 5.08 31.82 0.56
N GLU A 310 5.55 31.13 -0.47
CA GLU A 310 4.78 30.52 -1.54
C GLU A 310 4.99 29.01 -1.54
N PHE A 311 4.32 28.29 -2.45
CA PHE A 311 4.41 26.84 -2.58
C PHE A 311 4.75 26.46 -4.02
N LEU A 312 5.66 25.51 -4.17
CA LEU A 312 5.93 24.87 -5.45
C LEU A 312 5.15 23.56 -5.52
N ARG A 313 4.44 23.33 -6.62
CA ARG A 313 3.79 22.06 -6.93
C ARG A 313 4.72 21.23 -7.81
N MET A 314 5.32 20.20 -7.23
CA MET A 314 6.35 19.38 -7.86
C MET A 314 5.75 18.07 -8.35
N SER A 315 6.00 17.70 -9.62
CA SER A 315 5.60 16.39 -10.13
C SER A 315 6.49 15.29 -9.57
N LEU A 316 5.88 14.20 -9.11
CA LEU A 316 6.56 13.04 -8.53
C LEU A 316 6.54 11.84 -9.47
N GLY A 317 7.64 11.11 -9.50
CA GLY A 317 7.67 9.77 -10.07
C GLY A 317 7.16 8.71 -9.09
N SER A 318 6.75 7.56 -9.60
CA SER A 318 6.33 6.42 -8.74
C SER A 318 7.43 5.99 -7.75
N SER A 319 8.70 6.07 -8.16
CA SER A 319 9.86 5.73 -7.32
C SER A 319 10.17 6.73 -6.21
N GLU A 320 9.57 7.93 -6.24
CA GLU A 320 9.84 8.99 -5.27
C GLU A 320 8.87 8.97 -4.08
N ARG A 321 7.85 8.10 -4.12
CA ARG A 321 6.84 7.99 -3.07
C ARG A 321 7.42 7.43 -1.77
N THR A 322 7.15 8.13 -0.66
CA THR A 322 7.51 7.74 0.71
C THR A 322 6.39 8.14 1.64
N TYR A 323 6.10 7.34 2.65
CA TYR A 323 5.09 7.71 3.64
C TYR A 323 5.54 8.97 4.40
N CYS A 324 4.65 9.93 4.56
CA CYS A 324 4.90 11.12 5.36
C CYS A 324 4.99 10.77 6.86
N ASN A 325 5.41 11.71 7.69
CA ASN A 325 5.52 11.44 9.13
C ASN A 325 4.18 11.18 9.79
N LEU A 326 3.09 11.79 9.30
CA LEU A 326 1.74 11.49 9.78
C LEU A 326 1.32 10.06 9.43
N ASP A 327 1.59 9.60 8.20
CA ASP A 327 1.36 8.20 7.82
C ASP A 327 2.11 7.25 8.75
N LEU A 328 3.41 7.48 8.94
CA LEU A 328 4.25 6.64 9.78
C LEU A 328 3.78 6.60 11.24
N TYR A 329 3.23 7.70 11.76
CA TYR A 329 2.59 7.73 13.07
C TYR A 329 1.32 6.87 13.07
N LEU A 330 0.42 7.04 12.10
CA LEU A 330 -0.81 6.25 11.97
C LEU A 330 -0.50 4.76 11.76
N MET A 331 0.56 4.42 11.04
CA MET A 331 1.08 3.06 10.89
C MET A 331 1.66 2.50 12.21
N GLY A 332 1.97 3.35 13.19
CA GLY A 332 2.64 2.98 14.44
C GLY A 332 4.13 2.71 14.28
N LEU A 333 4.73 3.30 13.29
CA LEU A 333 6.17 3.20 13.02
C LEU A 333 6.95 4.35 13.63
N LEU A 334 6.35 5.55 13.71
CA LEU A 334 6.97 6.77 14.21
C LEU A 334 6.36 7.20 15.55
N ASP A 335 7.20 7.64 16.49
CA ASP A 335 6.71 8.24 17.75
C ASP A 335 6.03 9.59 17.48
N ARG A 336 4.97 9.90 18.25
CA ARG A 336 4.24 11.15 18.13
C ARG A 336 5.10 12.42 18.19
N LYS A 337 6.23 12.37 18.90
CA LYS A 337 7.14 13.50 19.06
C LYS A 337 7.97 13.80 17.81
N GLU A 338 8.04 12.85 16.90
CA GLU A 338 8.85 12.92 15.68
C GLU A 338 8.01 13.28 14.44
N VAL A 339 6.67 13.40 14.57
CA VAL A 339 5.78 13.72 13.44
C VAL A 339 6.06 15.12 12.89
N GLY A 340 6.31 16.09 13.77
CA GLY A 340 6.50 17.49 13.39
C GLY A 340 5.20 18.21 13.04
N ASP A 341 5.34 19.40 12.46
CA ASP A 341 4.25 20.19 11.92
C ASP A 341 4.01 19.82 10.45
N PHE A 342 2.76 19.91 10.00
CA PHE A 342 2.37 19.72 8.62
C PHE A 342 1.35 20.78 8.18
N TYR A 343 1.17 20.97 6.88
CA TYR A 343 0.47 22.11 6.33
C TYR A 343 -0.76 21.68 5.52
N LEU A 344 -1.89 22.35 5.80
CA LEU A 344 -3.08 22.29 4.95
C LEU A 344 -3.19 23.58 4.16
N LEU A 345 -3.26 23.46 2.84
CA LEU A 345 -3.32 24.59 1.92
C LEU A 345 -4.77 24.92 1.58
N SER A 346 -5.11 26.20 1.56
CA SER A 346 -6.43 26.70 1.15
C SER A 346 -6.27 27.65 -0.03
N ASN A 347 -7.16 27.50 -1.00
CA ASN A 347 -7.25 28.39 -2.17
C ASN A 347 -5.92 28.56 -2.92
N PRO A 348 -5.19 27.49 -3.29
CA PRO A 348 -3.97 27.63 -4.04
C PRO A 348 -4.23 28.32 -5.38
N THR A 349 -3.53 29.43 -5.64
CA THR A 349 -3.65 30.26 -6.86
C THR A 349 -2.30 30.31 -7.55
N VAL A 350 -2.28 30.05 -8.85
CA VAL A 350 -1.06 30.12 -9.66
C VAL A 350 -0.48 31.54 -9.65
N VAL A 351 0.78 31.67 -9.23
CA VAL A 351 1.58 32.89 -9.34
C VAL A 351 2.35 32.87 -10.66
N SER A 352 3.10 31.80 -10.93
CA SER A 352 3.80 31.57 -12.20
C SER A 352 4.24 30.11 -12.33
N GLY A 353 4.03 29.48 -13.49
CA GLY A 353 4.43 28.09 -13.72
C GLY A 353 3.85 27.15 -12.68
N ASN A 354 4.70 26.44 -11.94
CA ASN A 354 4.34 25.55 -10.84
C ASN A 354 4.39 26.22 -9.45
N ARG A 355 4.47 27.54 -9.39
CA ARG A 355 4.49 28.34 -8.17
C ARG A 355 3.09 28.85 -7.83
N TYR A 356 2.70 28.70 -6.58
CA TYR A 356 1.36 29.04 -6.06
C TYR A 356 1.45 29.91 -4.81
N SER A 357 0.48 30.81 -4.67
CA SER A 357 0.15 31.47 -3.41
C SER A 357 -1.03 30.73 -2.78
N ALA A 358 -0.95 30.42 -1.50
CA ALA A 358 -2.02 29.76 -0.76
C ALA A 358 -2.06 30.27 0.68
N THR A 359 -3.21 30.19 1.31
CA THR A 359 -3.31 30.30 2.78
C THR A 359 -2.96 28.93 3.37
N SER A 360 -2.04 28.88 4.30
CA SER A 360 -1.67 27.63 4.99
C SER A 360 -2.16 27.61 6.43
N LYS A 361 -2.70 26.47 6.85
CA LYS A 361 -2.97 26.13 8.25
C LYS A 361 -1.90 25.15 8.71
N ILE A 362 -1.25 25.44 9.82
CA ILE A 362 -0.26 24.55 10.44
C ILE A 362 -0.96 23.68 11.46
N LEU A 363 -0.80 22.37 11.32
CA LEU A 363 -1.27 21.36 12.25
C LEU A 363 -0.10 20.49 12.71
N ASN A 364 -0.31 19.75 13.79
CA ASN A 364 0.59 18.72 14.26
C ASN A 364 -0.19 17.52 14.82
N VAL A 365 0.49 16.49 15.25
CA VAL A 365 -0.14 15.27 15.76
C VAL A 365 -1.14 15.51 16.89
N GLN A 366 -0.94 16.55 17.71
CA GLN A 366 -1.87 16.89 18.80
C GLN A 366 -3.27 17.30 18.29
N ASN A 367 -3.33 17.93 17.11
CA ASN A 367 -4.60 18.27 16.47
C ASN A 367 -5.38 17.01 16.05
N ILE A 368 -4.66 15.98 15.58
CA ILE A 368 -5.23 14.66 15.27
C ILE A 368 -5.70 13.98 16.57
N GLU A 369 -4.84 13.93 17.59
CA GLU A 369 -5.19 13.30 18.87
C GLU A 369 -6.36 13.96 19.59
N TRP A 370 -6.58 15.24 19.41
CA TRP A 370 -7.78 15.91 19.93
C TRP A 370 -9.07 15.43 19.25
N ALA A 371 -8.99 14.98 18.00
CA ALA A 371 -10.14 14.48 17.26
C ALA A 371 -10.35 12.97 17.46
N GLU A 372 -9.29 12.19 17.34
CA GLU A 372 -9.36 10.73 17.23
C GLU A 372 -8.84 10.00 18.48
N GLY A 373 -8.24 10.74 19.43
CA GLY A 373 -7.46 10.15 20.53
C GLY A 373 -6.04 9.78 20.12
N ALA A 374 -5.21 9.46 21.11
CA ALA A 374 -3.86 8.99 20.84
C ALA A 374 -3.89 7.61 20.18
N ARG A 375 -2.98 7.40 19.22
CA ARG A 375 -2.85 6.09 18.58
C ARG A 375 -2.48 5.00 19.59
N ALA A 376 -3.21 3.90 19.57
CA ALA A 376 -2.92 2.71 20.36
C ALA A 376 -3.10 1.43 19.52
N PRO A 377 -2.11 0.50 19.57
CA PRO A 377 -0.83 0.59 20.30
C PRO A 377 0.08 1.69 19.75
N ASP A 378 0.88 2.32 20.60
CA ASP A 378 1.86 3.34 20.19
C ASP A 378 3.03 2.76 19.38
N ALA A 379 3.95 3.62 18.94
CA ALA A 379 5.08 3.21 18.12
C ALA A 379 5.99 2.17 18.81
N ALA A 380 6.14 2.22 20.13
CA ALA A 380 6.97 1.27 20.86
C ALA A 380 6.34 -0.14 20.92
N ASN A 381 5.02 -0.22 20.88
CA ASN A 381 4.23 -1.43 21.04
C ASN A 381 3.61 -1.96 19.73
N SER A 382 3.77 -1.23 18.62
CA SER A 382 3.27 -1.64 17.31
C SER A 382 4.24 -2.60 16.59
N PRO A 383 3.73 -3.59 15.84
CA PRO A 383 4.55 -4.43 14.99
C PRO A 383 5.36 -3.59 13.98
N LYS A 384 6.63 -3.94 13.80
CA LYS A 384 7.52 -3.31 12.80
C LYS A 384 7.69 -4.17 11.55
N MET A 385 7.21 -5.38 11.59
CA MET A 385 7.19 -6.30 10.47
C MET A 385 5.77 -6.81 10.27
N ILE A 386 5.34 -6.82 9.02
CA ILE A 386 4.08 -7.40 8.56
C ILE A 386 4.37 -8.56 7.61
N LYS A 387 3.46 -9.52 7.56
CA LYS A 387 3.57 -10.67 6.65
C LYS A 387 2.43 -10.66 5.64
N THR A 388 2.77 -10.67 4.36
CA THR A 388 1.79 -10.76 3.27
C THR A 388 2.12 -11.90 2.31
N ALA A 389 1.11 -12.67 1.91
CA ALA A 389 1.25 -13.65 0.84
C ALA A 389 0.81 -13.04 -0.49
N PHE A 390 1.43 -13.50 -1.59
CA PHE A 390 1.02 -13.18 -2.95
C PHE A 390 0.38 -14.42 -3.58
N VAL A 391 -0.82 -14.24 -4.11
CA VAL A 391 -1.63 -15.32 -4.66
C VAL A 391 -2.08 -14.95 -6.07
N VAL A 392 -1.75 -15.79 -7.04
CA VAL A 392 -2.20 -15.66 -8.43
C VAL A 392 -3.37 -16.61 -8.67
N LEU A 393 -4.49 -16.05 -9.11
CA LEU A 393 -5.67 -16.80 -9.52
C LEU A 393 -5.63 -16.97 -11.04
N THR A 394 -5.74 -18.22 -11.53
CA THR A 394 -5.66 -18.54 -12.96
C THR A 394 -6.73 -19.55 -13.36
N GLY A 395 -7.14 -19.55 -14.61
CA GLY A 395 -7.93 -20.63 -15.21
C GLY A 395 -7.11 -21.73 -15.86
N ASP A 396 -5.76 -21.59 -15.90
CA ASP A 396 -4.85 -22.57 -16.49
C ASP A 396 -3.49 -22.56 -15.81
N MET A 397 -3.25 -23.53 -14.93
CA MET A 397 -2.04 -23.64 -14.12
C MET A 397 -0.76 -23.81 -14.97
N ASP A 398 -0.87 -24.40 -16.14
CA ASP A 398 0.28 -24.68 -16.99
C ASP A 398 0.75 -23.46 -17.79
N LYS A 399 -0.10 -22.42 -17.91
CA LYS A 399 0.17 -21.20 -18.68
C LYS A 399 0.50 -19.97 -17.85
N VAL A 400 0.32 -20.03 -16.54
CA VAL A 400 0.44 -18.87 -15.65
C VAL A 400 1.88 -18.48 -15.30
N HIS A 401 2.87 -19.26 -15.71
CA HIS A 401 4.25 -19.17 -15.22
C HIS A 401 4.90 -17.80 -15.44
N ASP A 402 4.71 -17.17 -16.59
CA ASP A 402 5.30 -15.85 -16.88
C ASP A 402 4.72 -14.75 -15.96
N LEU A 403 3.42 -14.83 -15.67
CA LEU A 403 2.79 -13.91 -14.71
C LEU A 403 3.34 -14.13 -13.30
N VAL A 404 3.47 -15.40 -12.88
CA VAL A 404 4.01 -15.76 -11.55
C VAL A 404 5.44 -15.25 -11.38
N ASP A 405 6.30 -15.42 -12.39
CA ASP A 405 7.68 -14.95 -12.35
C ASP A 405 7.74 -13.40 -12.23
N ARG A 406 6.86 -12.69 -12.95
CA ARG A 406 6.74 -11.23 -12.83
C ARG A 406 6.24 -10.81 -11.43
N VAL A 407 5.26 -11.51 -10.88
CA VAL A 407 4.73 -11.23 -9.53
C VAL A 407 5.79 -11.52 -8.47
N ASP A 408 6.60 -12.57 -8.64
CA ASP A 408 7.70 -12.88 -7.74
C ASP A 408 8.78 -11.78 -7.73
N ASP A 409 9.11 -11.21 -8.87
CA ASP A 409 10.01 -10.05 -8.95
C ASP A 409 9.40 -8.82 -8.25
N LEU A 410 8.13 -8.56 -8.48
CA LEU A 410 7.42 -7.41 -7.89
C LEU A 410 7.28 -7.53 -6.37
N ARG A 411 6.97 -8.72 -5.82
CA ARG A 411 6.92 -8.91 -4.36
C ARG A 411 8.27 -8.67 -3.70
N ARG A 412 9.37 -9.18 -4.31
CA ARG A 412 10.73 -8.91 -3.81
C ARG A 412 11.10 -7.43 -3.89
N GLN A 413 10.61 -6.74 -4.93
CA GLN A 413 10.75 -5.30 -5.02
C GLN A 413 9.96 -4.60 -3.91
N PHE A 414 8.74 -5.07 -3.61
CA PHE A 414 7.91 -4.49 -2.56
C PHE A 414 8.55 -4.56 -1.17
N GLU A 415 9.28 -5.63 -0.84
CA GLU A 415 10.03 -5.70 0.42
C GLU A 415 11.03 -4.54 0.57
N ARG A 416 11.72 -4.19 -0.52
CA ARG A 416 12.66 -3.05 -0.55
C ARG A 416 11.93 -1.71 -0.55
N ASP A 417 10.90 -1.59 -1.38
CA ASP A 417 10.12 -0.37 -1.52
C ASP A 417 9.41 0.02 -0.22
N TYR A 418 8.82 -0.96 0.47
CA TYR A 418 8.16 -0.72 1.76
C TYR A 418 9.16 -0.30 2.84
N HIS A 419 10.31 -0.98 2.92
CA HIS A 419 11.36 -0.62 3.88
C HIS A 419 11.89 0.80 3.64
N ASP A 420 12.13 1.15 2.38
CA ASP A 420 12.57 2.48 1.96
C ASP A 420 11.48 3.54 2.23
N ALA A 421 10.24 3.30 1.76
CA ALA A 421 9.12 4.22 1.93
C ALA A 421 8.76 4.46 3.40
N THR A 422 8.97 3.48 4.27
CA THR A 422 8.81 3.64 5.72
C THR A 422 10.04 4.23 6.41
N LYS A 423 10.98 4.82 5.68
CA LYS A 423 12.22 5.40 6.22
C LYS A 423 12.99 4.40 7.09
N MET A 424 13.00 3.13 6.67
CA MET A 424 13.63 1.97 7.36
C MET A 424 13.00 1.57 8.70
N LEU A 425 11.85 2.14 9.07
CA LEU A 425 11.15 1.84 10.33
C LEU A 425 10.28 0.58 10.24
N GLY A 426 9.79 0.24 9.05
CA GLY A 426 8.94 -0.91 8.80
C GLY A 426 9.56 -1.93 7.86
N ARG A 427 9.07 -3.17 7.94
CA ARG A 427 9.45 -4.27 7.03
C ARG A 427 8.24 -5.07 6.63
N VAL A 428 8.30 -5.69 5.46
CA VAL A 428 7.33 -6.68 5.02
C VAL A 428 8.05 -7.99 4.67
N ASP A 429 7.53 -9.10 5.14
CA ASP A 429 7.93 -10.45 4.74
C ASP A 429 6.90 -10.97 3.73
N THR A 430 7.33 -11.22 2.51
CA THR A 430 6.47 -11.70 1.41
C THR A 430 6.68 -13.18 1.10
N THR A 431 7.43 -13.93 1.94
CA THR A 431 7.68 -15.35 1.73
C THR A 431 6.50 -16.20 2.16
N LEU A 432 6.27 -17.31 1.49
CA LEU A 432 5.35 -18.35 1.94
C LEU A 432 5.97 -19.17 3.09
N GLY A 433 5.10 -19.73 3.96
CA GLY A 433 5.53 -20.54 5.09
C GLY A 433 5.60 -19.77 6.42
N PRO A 434 6.18 -20.35 7.48
CA PRO A 434 6.29 -19.72 8.79
C PRO A 434 7.08 -18.42 8.69
N ALA A 435 6.66 -17.40 9.49
CA ALA A 435 7.37 -16.14 9.59
C ALA A 435 8.84 -16.43 9.84
N ARG A 436 9.72 -15.77 9.10
CA ARG A 436 11.15 -15.77 9.40
C ARG A 436 11.29 -15.27 10.83
N THR A 437 11.99 -16.02 11.67
CA THR A 437 12.45 -15.49 12.96
C THR A 437 13.09 -14.15 12.70
N GLN A 438 12.80 -13.14 13.56
CA GLN A 438 13.37 -11.81 13.38
C GLN A 438 14.85 -11.93 13.07
N THR A 439 15.27 -11.54 11.87
CA THR A 439 16.66 -11.51 11.54
C THR A 439 17.27 -10.28 12.23
N GLU A 440 18.26 -10.51 13.06
CA GLU A 440 19.06 -9.44 13.60
C GLU A 440 20.11 -9.01 12.57
N THR A 441 20.18 -7.73 12.26
CA THR A 441 21.25 -7.23 11.41
C THR A 441 22.50 -7.03 12.26
N GLN A 442 23.52 -7.84 12.02
CA GLN A 442 24.80 -7.75 12.70
C GLN A 442 25.89 -7.12 11.82
N PHE A 443 26.75 -6.38 12.45
CA PHE A 443 27.86 -5.68 11.82
C PHE A 443 29.19 -6.24 12.34
N ARG A 444 30.12 -6.55 11.44
CA ARG A 444 31.47 -7.02 11.78
C ARG A 444 32.49 -6.25 10.96
N THR A 445 33.40 -5.57 11.63
CA THR A 445 34.54 -4.94 10.97
C THR A 445 35.69 -5.93 10.89
N VAL A 446 36.28 -6.06 9.73
CA VAL A 446 37.46 -6.91 9.51
C VAL A 446 38.57 -6.10 8.85
N SER A 447 39.79 -6.17 9.40
CA SER A 447 40.97 -5.60 8.79
C SER A 447 41.76 -6.69 8.08
N VAL A 448 42.06 -6.48 6.81
CA VAL A 448 42.83 -7.38 5.97
C VAL A 448 44.21 -6.78 5.76
N ALA A 449 45.24 -7.40 6.36
CA ALA A 449 46.60 -6.98 6.15
C ALA A 449 47.03 -7.23 4.71
N ILE A 450 47.67 -6.25 4.12
CA ILE A 450 48.24 -6.27 2.78
C ILE A 450 49.74 -6.37 2.94
N PRO A 451 50.35 -7.56 2.78
CA PRO A 451 51.79 -7.73 2.90
C PRO A 451 52.51 -6.96 1.80
N ASN A 452 53.81 -6.77 1.94
CA ASN A 452 54.63 -6.07 0.95
C ASN A 452 54.56 -6.77 -0.43
N GLY A 453 54.38 -6.01 -1.51
CA GLY A 453 54.30 -6.54 -2.89
C GLY A 453 53.79 -5.50 -3.87
N THR A 454 53.82 -5.82 -5.17
CA THR A 454 53.46 -4.94 -6.30
C THR A 454 52.19 -5.37 -6.98
N GLY A 455 51.59 -4.50 -7.81
CA GLY A 455 50.46 -4.76 -8.68
C GLY A 455 49.11 -4.91 -7.96
N LYS A 456 48.07 -5.30 -8.70
CA LYS A 456 46.72 -5.56 -8.13
C LYS A 456 46.73 -6.88 -7.36
N ARG A 457 46.23 -6.84 -6.13
CA ARG A 457 46.25 -7.99 -5.22
C ARG A 457 44.87 -8.24 -4.62
N SER A 458 44.60 -9.51 -4.33
CA SER A 458 43.29 -9.97 -3.83
C SER A 458 43.49 -10.89 -2.62
N PHE A 459 42.67 -10.71 -1.60
CA PHE A 459 42.72 -11.43 -0.33
C PHE A 459 41.29 -11.82 0.09
N ASN A 460 41.11 -13.07 0.50
CA ASN A 460 39.85 -13.53 1.04
C ASN A 460 39.89 -13.53 2.58
N ARG A 461 38.74 -13.21 3.19
CA ARG A 461 38.55 -13.33 4.65
C ARG A 461 37.16 -13.89 4.92
N THR A 462 37.09 -14.79 5.90
CA THR A 462 35.84 -15.32 6.42
C THR A 462 35.50 -14.65 7.75
N VAL A 463 34.29 -14.17 7.86
CA VAL A 463 33.75 -13.51 9.06
C VAL A 463 32.59 -14.37 9.57
N THR A 464 32.57 -14.64 10.89
CA THR A 464 31.55 -15.45 11.54
C THR A 464 30.58 -14.56 12.31
N PHE A 465 29.30 -14.91 12.31
CA PHE A 465 28.20 -14.24 12.97
C PHE A 465 27.56 -15.15 14.03
N ASP A 466 26.73 -14.56 14.89
CA ASP A 466 26.19 -15.25 16.06
C ASP A 466 24.97 -16.15 15.71
N GLY A 467 24.49 -16.09 14.48
CA GLY A 467 23.39 -16.92 13.95
C GLY A 467 23.60 -17.28 12.46
N PRO A 468 22.75 -18.15 11.90
CA PRO A 468 22.81 -18.48 10.48
C PRO A 468 22.55 -17.24 9.63
N VAL A 469 23.48 -16.97 8.71
CA VAL A 469 23.43 -15.81 7.82
C VAL A 469 22.42 -16.08 6.70
N ARG A 470 21.46 -15.19 6.57
CA ARG A 470 20.43 -15.21 5.51
C ARG A 470 20.83 -14.38 4.30
N ARG A 471 21.37 -13.19 4.57
CA ARG A 471 21.91 -12.26 3.57
C ARG A 471 23.14 -11.59 4.12
N ALA A 472 24.04 -11.20 3.23
CA ALA A 472 25.18 -10.40 3.61
C ALA A 472 25.52 -9.37 2.54
N GLY A 473 26.10 -8.26 3.00
CA GLY A 473 26.72 -7.23 2.20
C GLY A 473 28.08 -6.88 2.77
N VAL A 474 28.90 -6.24 1.97
CA VAL A 474 30.19 -5.72 2.41
C VAL A 474 30.38 -4.32 1.87
N ALA A 475 30.94 -3.45 2.69
CA ALA A 475 31.32 -2.10 2.28
C ALA A 475 32.79 -1.83 2.68
N LEU A 476 33.47 -1.05 1.87
CA LEU A 476 34.77 -0.52 2.23
C LEU A 476 34.60 0.43 3.43
N ASN A 477 35.28 0.13 4.53
CA ASN A 477 35.26 0.97 5.73
C ASN A 477 36.47 1.90 5.85
N GLY A 478 37.54 1.58 5.14
CA GLY A 478 38.77 2.39 5.09
C GLY A 478 39.96 1.59 4.63
N PHE A 479 41.04 2.25 4.35
CA PHE A 479 42.32 1.61 4.02
C PHE A 479 43.49 2.51 4.40
N ASN A 480 44.63 1.89 4.60
CA ASN A 480 45.91 2.53 4.66
C ASN A 480 46.88 1.71 3.80
N LEU A 481 47.30 2.27 2.69
CA LEU A 481 48.26 1.68 1.77
C LEU A 481 49.40 2.69 1.55
N ASP A 482 50.64 2.23 1.65
CA ASP A 482 51.79 3.08 1.47
C ASP A 482 52.94 2.33 0.80
N TYR A 483 53.79 3.06 0.10
CA TYR A 483 55.03 2.51 -0.43
C TYR A 483 55.98 2.11 0.68
N THR A 484 56.67 1.00 0.52
CA THR A 484 57.54 0.48 1.57
C THR A 484 58.90 1.16 1.60
N ASN A 485 59.39 1.69 0.49
CA ASN A 485 60.77 2.20 0.37
C ASN A 485 60.95 3.42 -0.54
N SER A 486 59.89 4.14 -0.91
CA SER A 486 59.98 5.20 -1.91
C SER A 486 59.04 6.38 -1.64
N ASP A 487 59.36 7.52 -2.23
CA ASP A 487 58.60 8.77 -2.18
C ASP A 487 57.92 9.09 -3.51
N HIS A 488 57.50 8.05 -4.25
CA HIS A 488 56.94 8.18 -5.59
C HIS A 488 55.54 8.80 -5.58
N HIS A 489 55.22 9.46 -6.67
CA HIS A 489 53.86 9.99 -6.88
C HIS A 489 52.87 8.88 -7.15
N ILE A 490 51.73 8.89 -6.45
CA ILE A 490 50.65 7.95 -6.62
C ILE A 490 49.96 8.21 -7.96
N ASN A 491 49.79 7.18 -8.77
CA ASN A 491 49.03 7.22 -10.02
C ASN A 491 47.72 6.44 -9.93
N VAL A 492 47.69 5.37 -9.14
CA VAL A 492 46.52 4.53 -8.92
C VAL A 492 46.34 4.25 -7.43
N ILE A 493 45.14 4.48 -6.94
CA ILE A 493 44.63 3.98 -5.66
C ILE A 493 43.34 3.25 -5.97
N GLU A 494 43.28 1.97 -5.69
CA GLU A 494 42.09 1.15 -5.83
C GLU A 494 41.92 0.30 -4.57
N ALA A 495 40.75 0.28 -4.00
CA ALA A 495 40.35 -0.66 -2.95
C ALA A 495 38.90 -1.02 -3.15
N ASP A 496 38.62 -2.31 -3.22
CA ASP A 496 37.29 -2.84 -3.47
C ASP A 496 36.98 -4.03 -2.57
N THR A 497 35.71 -4.28 -2.31
CA THR A 497 35.26 -5.35 -1.42
C THR A 497 33.99 -6.01 -1.97
N ASP A 498 34.01 -7.34 -2.06
CA ASP A 498 32.90 -8.17 -2.56
C ASP A 498 32.55 -9.28 -1.57
N VAL A 499 31.28 -9.69 -1.52
CA VAL A 499 30.86 -10.94 -0.91
C VAL A 499 31.08 -12.07 -1.90
N LEU A 500 31.91 -13.05 -1.54
CA LEU A 500 32.14 -14.25 -2.37
C LEU A 500 31.17 -15.36 -2.06
N SER A 501 30.85 -15.59 -0.80
CA SER A 501 29.93 -16.66 -0.39
C SER A 501 29.37 -16.43 0.99
N VAL A 502 28.17 -16.99 1.20
CA VAL A 502 27.53 -17.13 2.50
C VAL A 502 27.38 -18.63 2.77
N ASN A 503 27.83 -19.10 3.92
CA ASN A 503 27.75 -20.50 4.31
C ASN A 503 27.48 -20.67 5.80
N GLY A 504 26.24 -21.03 6.16
CA GLY A 504 25.79 -21.17 7.54
C GLY A 504 26.00 -19.87 8.34
N TYR A 505 26.87 -19.88 9.30
CA TYR A 505 27.19 -18.74 10.19
C TYR A 505 28.26 -17.81 9.62
N SER A 506 28.75 -18.04 8.41
CA SER A 506 29.96 -17.38 7.92
C SER A 506 29.74 -16.69 6.58
N VAL A 507 30.38 -15.54 6.41
CA VAL A 507 30.48 -14.77 5.17
C VAL A 507 31.93 -14.71 4.76
N THR A 508 32.25 -15.16 3.55
CA THR A 508 33.55 -14.98 2.96
C THR A 508 33.54 -13.77 2.04
N ILE A 509 34.41 -12.81 2.31
CA ILE A 509 34.59 -11.62 1.51
C ILE A 509 35.90 -11.66 0.76
N ARG A 510 35.95 -10.96 -0.35
CA ARG A 510 37.18 -10.63 -1.11
C ARG A 510 37.50 -9.15 -0.91
N VAL A 511 38.76 -8.85 -0.68
CA VAL A 511 39.33 -7.51 -0.73
C VAL A 511 40.31 -7.45 -1.88
N GLU A 512 40.12 -6.52 -2.79
CA GLU A 512 41.05 -6.22 -3.87
C GLU A 512 41.67 -4.83 -3.64
N CYS A 513 42.93 -4.69 -3.87
CA CYS A 513 43.60 -3.40 -3.77
C CYS A 513 44.77 -3.24 -4.74
N GLN A 514 45.00 -2.00 -5.14
CA GLN A 514 46.17 -1.57 -5.89
C GLN A 514 46.60 -0.17 -5.42
N TYR A 515 47.91 -0.03 -5.18
CA TYR A 515 48.51 1.26 -4.88
C TYR A 515 49.79 1.32 -5.71
N ALA A 516 49.85 2.21 -6.68
CA ALA A 516 50.91 2.18 -7.68
C ALA A 516 51.26 3.57 -8.20
N ASP A 517 52.52 3.72 -8.57
CA ASP A 517 53.00 4.81 -9.38
C ASP A 517 52.69 4.57 -10.88
N LYS A 518 53.27 5.36 -11.77
CA LYS A 518 53.07 5.26 -13.23
C LYS A 518 53.66 3.97 -13.84
N ASN A 519 54.67 3.37 -13.21
CA ASN A 519 55.40 2.21 -13.74
C ASN A 519 54.90 0.89 -13.16
N PHE A 520 54.09 0.92 -12.09
CA PHE A 520 53.50 -0.24 -11.42
C PHE A 520 54.49 -1.24 -10.82
N ASP A 521 55.74 -0.80 -10.55
CA ASP A 521 56.81 -1.66 -10.09
C ASP A 521 57.21 -1.43 -8.60
N ASP A 522 56.68 -0.40 -7.98
CA ASP A 522 56.96 -0.11 -6.57
C ASP A 522 56.13 -0.98 -5.61
N PRO A 523 56.81 -1.61 -4.63
CA PRO A 523 56.12 -2.40 -3.64
C PRO A 523 55.39 -1.54 -2.60
N TYR A 524 54.18 -1.95 -2.28
CA TYR A 524 53.37 -1.32 -1.23
C TYR A 524 52.89 -2.33 -0.20
N SER A 525 52.52 -1.84 0.97
CA SER A 525 51.94 -2.62 2.07
C SER A 525 50.92 -1.80 2.84
N GLY A 526 50.21 -2.43 3.77
CA GLY A 526 49.28 -1.74 4.63
C GLY A 526 48.10 -2.62 5.05
N TYR A 527 46.91 -2.04 5.04
CA TYR A 527 45.68 -2.79 5.32
C TYR A 527 44.46 -2.18 4.61
N VAL A 528 43.44 -3.00 4.41
CA VAL A 528 42.10 -2.58 4.00
C VAL A 528 41.11 -3.07 5.05
N THR A 529 40.24 -2.19 5.51
CA THR A 529 39.18 -2.50 6.47
C THR A 529 37.82 -2.57 5.77
N ALA A 530 37.12 -3.66 5.95
CA ALA A 530 35.80 -3.88 5.43
C ALA A 530 34.77 -3.95 6.57
N LEU A 531 33.59 -3.39 6.34
CA LEU A 531 32.40 -3.57 7.16
C LEU A 531 31.54 -4.65 6.52
N VAL A 532 31.42 -5.81 7.16
CA VAL A 532 30.54 -6.89 6.74
C VAL A 532 29.23 -6.78 7.51
N ILE A 533 28.15 -6.71 6.79
CA ILE A 533 26.78 -6.56 7.30
C ILE A 533 26.06 -7.87 6.98
N ALA A 534 25.43 -8.48 7.96
CA ALA A 534 24.68 -9.71 7.75
C ALA A 534 23.36 -9.73 8.51
N ASP A 535 22.31 -10.17 7.83
CA ASP A 535 21.06 -10.56 8.48
C ASP A 535 21.22 -12.00 8.98
N VAL A 536 21.13 -12.20 10.29
CA VAL A 536 21.28 -13.47 10.99
C VAL A 536 19.97 -13.87 11.69
N GLY A 537 19.60 -15.16 11.64
CA GLY A 537 18.39 -15.60 12.33
C GLY A 537 17.73 -16.81 11.68
#